data_778346ea0a6e1a9dd7c28540608a2f99
#
_entry.id   778346ea0a6e1a9dd7c28540608a2f99
#
_cell.length_a   1.000
_cell.length_b   1.000
_cell.length_c   1.000
_cell.angle_alpha   90.00
_cell.angle_beta   90.00
_cell.angle_gamma   90.00
#
_symmetry.space_group_name_H-M   'P 1'
#
loop_
_entity.id
_entity.type
_entity.pdbx_description
1 polymer ?
#
loop_
_entity_poly.entity_id
_entity_poly.type
_entity_poly.pdbx_seq_one_letter_code
_entity_poly.pdbx_strand_id
1 'polypeptide(L)'
;YLQSRLNLLGAELKQTNKLAKDEELPEATIKATTGLKVTPLDAVLPESVQNLITKVSRMLPSIKITELLLEVDEWTGFSNQFTHLKTDETAKDKYLLLATILSDGINLGHSKMAESCPGVTESKLAWLQAWYIRDETYASALGVLTNAQLTNDFAHNWGDGTTSSSDGQRFKAGGRAQSTGHINPKYGSEPGRLVYTHVSDQYSPFHSKLINVGIRESTYVLDGLLYHESDLKVEEHYTDTA
;
A
#
# COMPACT_ATOMS: atom_id res chain seq x y z
N TYR A 1 -11.84 36.49 10.03
CA TYR A 1 -10.99 35.34 9.70
C TYR A 1 -10.11 35.62 8.47
N LEU A 2 -10.71 35.89 7.29
CA LEU A 2 -9.96 36.10 6.04
C LEU A 2 -8.96 37.27 6.14
N GLN A 3 -9.35 38.41 6.71
CA GLN A 3 -8.44 39.54 6.89
C GLN A 3 -7.23 39.21 7.79
N SER A 4 -7.44 38.43 8.84
CA SER A 4 -6.36 37.96 9.72
C SER A 4 -5.38 37.06 8.97
N ARG A 5 -5.89 36.15 8.10
CA ARG A 5 -5.05 35.27 7.29
C ARG A 5 -4.27 36.04 6.21
N LEU A 6 -4.88 37.01 5.58
CA LEU A 6 -4.20 37.88 4.60
C LEU A 6 -3.10 38.71 5.22
N ASN A 7 -3.33 39.22 6.45
CA ASN A 7 -2.30 39.96 7.18
C ASN A 7 -1.12 39.06 7.56
N LEU A 8 -1.40 37.83 8.02
CA LEU A 8 -0.37 36.82 8.34
C LEU A 8 0.43 36.47 7.05
N LEU A 9 -0.23 36.15 5.96
CA LEU A 9 0.41 35.85 4.69
C LEU A 9 1.30 37.02 4.24
N GLY A 10 0.82 38.25 4.34
CA GLY A 10 1.59 39.45 3.99
C GLY A 10 2.84 39.63 4.86
N ALA A 11 2.78 39.28 6.15
CA ALA A 11 3.93 39.32 7.05
C ALA A 11 4.97 38.25 6.69
N GLU A 12 4.53 37.01 6.47
CA GLU A 12 5.40 35.88 6.09
C GLU A 12 6.08 36.12 4.73
N LEU A 13 5.34 36.62 3.74
CA LEU A 13 5.92 36.96 2.44
C LEU A 13 6.98 38.05 2.52
N LYS A 14 6.80 39.06 3.39
CA LYS A 14 7.82 40.10 3.63
C LYS A 14 9.07 39.53 4.27
N GLN A 15 8.91 38.66 5.25
CA GLN A 15 10.02 37.98 5.92
C GLN A 15 10.78 37.09 4.95
N THR A 16 10.08 36.22 4.21
CA THR A 16 10.68 35.34 3.20
C THR A 16 11.44 36.12 2.13
N ASN A 17 10.86 37.25 1.66
CA ASN A 17 11.51 38.09 0.67
C ASN A 17 12.80 38.77 1.22
N LYS A 18 12.81 39.10 2.51
CA LYS A 18 14.02 39.60 3.16
C LYS A 18 15.10 38.52 3.21
N LEU A 19 14.79 37.33 3.72
CA LEU A 19 15.71 36.19 3.76
C LEU A 19 16.23 35.80 2.37
N ALA A 20 15.38 35.88 1.35
CA ALA A 20 15.78 35.63 -0.04
C ALA A 20 16.77 36.66 -0.59
N LYS A 21 16.59 37.92 -0.23
CA LYS A 21 17.52 39.01 -0.63
C LYS A 21 18.86 38.95 0.09
N ASP A 22 18.84 38.53 1.36
CA ASP A 22 20.01 38.41 2.21
C ASP A 22 20.75 37.08 1.99
N GLU A 23 20.25 36.21 1.07
CA GLU A 23 20.75 34.84 0.79
C GLU A 23 20.73 33.92 2.02
N GLU A 24 19.85 34.18 2.97
CA GLU A 24 19.71 33.46 4.24
C GLU A 24 18.60 32.38 4.21
N LEU A 25 18.04 32.05 3.02
CA LEU A 25 17.10 30.93 2.93
C LEU A 25 17.83 29.60 3.16
N PRO A 26 17.47 28.80 4.18
CA PRO A 26 18.28 27.65 4.59
C PRO A 26 18.37 26.55 3.53
N GLU A 27 17.34 26.44 2.70
CA GLU A 27 17.21 25.30 1.76
C GLU A 27 16.89 25.76 0.32
N ALA A 28 16.99 27.06 0.05
CA ALA A 28 16.69 27.59 -1.25
C ALA A 28 17.69 28.69 -1.64
N THR A 29 18.11 28.68 -2.89
CA THR A 29 18.96 29.74 -3.47
C THR A 29 18.29 30.31 -4.71
N ILE A 30 18.33 31.62 -4.85
CA ILE A 30 17.84 32.31 -6.05
C ILE A 30 19.04 32.67 -6.91
N LYS A 31 19.14 32.05 -8.09
CA LYS A 31 20.20 32.33 -9.06
C LYS A 31 19.65 33.17 -10.18
N ALA A 32 20.37 34.21 -10.58
CA ALA A 32 19.96 35.12 -11.67
C ALA A 32 19.71 34.39 -13.02
N THR A 33 20.44 33.30 -13.27
CA THR A 33 20.38 32.55 -14.53
C THR A 33 19.43 31.37 -14.53
N THR A 34 19.21 30.70 -13.37
CA THR A 34 18.43 29.47 -13.29
C THR A 34 17.17 29.59 -12.41
N GLY A 35 16.93 30.78 -11.83
CA GLY A 35 15.80 31.01 -10.94
C GLY A 35 15.96 30.35 -9.58
N LEU A 36 14.85 29.95 -8.99
CA LEU A 36 14.79 29.31 -7.68
C LEU A 36 15.30 27.87 -7.77
N LYS A 37 16.32 27.57 -6.98
CA LYS A 37 16.78 26.21 -6.71
C LYS A 37 16.44 25.85 -5.26
N VAL A 38 15.61 24.83 -5.07
CA VAL A 38 15.29 24.27 -3.76
C VAL A 38 16.15 23.03 -3.56
N THR A 39 16.84 22.95 -2.41
CA THR A 39 17.55 21.74 -2.01
C THR A 39 16.54 20.79 -1.38
N PRO A 40 16.46 19.53 -1.81
CA PRO A 40 15.61 18.56 -1.11
C PRO A 40 15.99 18.50 0.36
N LEU A 41 14.98 18.49 1.24
CA LEU A 41 15.20 18.27 2.67
C LEU A 41 15.82 16.87 2.84
N ASP A 42 16.96 16.80 3.48
CA ASP A 42 17.48 15.53 3.94
C ASP A 42 16.52 14.97 4.99
N ALA A 43 16.22 13.69 4.91
CA ALA A 43 15.38 12.99 5.88
C ALA A 43 16.17 12.83 7.21
N VAL A 44 16.46 13.94 7.87
CA VAL A 44 17.14 13.95 9.17
C VAL A 44 16.12 13.67 10.26
N LEU A 45 16.11 12.43 10.75
CA LEU A 45 15.36 12.09 11.95
C LEU A 45 16.10 12.67 13.17
N PRO A 46 15.43 13.48 14.02
CA PRO A 46 16.01 13.91 15.29
C PRO A 46 16.49 12.71 16.12
N GLU A 47 17.60 12.85 16.82
CA GLU A 47 18.17 11.76 17.63
C GLU A 47 17.17 11.21 18.66
N SER A 48 16.34 12.07 19.25
CA SER A 48 15.26 11.67 20.16
C SER A 48 14.24 10.72 19.49
N VAL A 49 13.89 10.98 18.23
CA VAL A 49 12.98 10.13 17.46
C VAL A 49 13.66 8.81 17.09
N GLN A 50 14.93 8.84 16.69
CA GLN A 50 15.70 7.62 16.40
C GLN A 50 15.83 6.72 17.64
N ASN A 51 16.07 7.31 18.80
CA ASN A 51 16.12 6.61 20.08
C ASN A 51 14.77 6.01 20.46
N LEU A 52 13.67 6.72 20.21
CA LEU A 52 12.31 6.23 20.44
C LEU A 52 12.00 5.03 19.52
N ILE A 53 12.28 5.16 18.22
CA ILE A 53 12.10 4.07 17.25
C ILE A 53 12.87 2.83 17.71
N THR A 54 14.13 2.99 18.09
CA THR A 54 14.96 1.88 18.57
C THR A 54 14.40 1.24 19.82
N LYS A 55 13.91 2.03 20.76
CA LYS A 55 13.31 1.54 22.01
C LYS A 55 12.02 0.77 21.75
N VAL A 56 11.13 1.31 20.93
CA VAL A 56 9.84 0.67 20.59
C VAL A 56 10.07 -0.62 19.77
N SER A 57 10.98 -0.57 18.78
CA SER A 57 11.28 -1.76 17.95
C SER A 57 11.83 -2.93 18.78
N ARG A 58 12.58 -2.64 19.87
CA ARG A 58 13.07 -3.68 20.77
C ARG A 58 11.98 -4.31 21.66
N MET A 59 10.83 -3.68 21.77
CA MET A 59 9.69 -4.20 22.52
C MET A 59 8.86 -5.20 21.70
N LEU A 60 9.02 -5.19 20.38
CA LEU A 60 8.34 -6.11 19.47
C LEU A 60 9.19 -7.36 19.22
N PRO A 61 8.58 -8.55 19.19
CA PRO A 61 9.29 -9.77 18.83
C PRO A 61 9.78 -9.70 17.38
N SER A 62 10.97 -10.25 17.12
CA SER A 62 11.43 -10.48 15.75
C SER A 62 10.78 -11.74 15.22
N ILE A 63 9.89 -11.62 14.26
CA ILE A 63 9.19 -12.74 13.62
C ILE A 63 9.54 -12.80 12.12
N LYS A 64 9.71 -13.98 11.58
CA LYS A 64 9.90 -14.18 10.14
C LYS A 64 8.56 -14.09 9.43
N ILE A 65 8.57 -13.56 8.21
CA ILE A 65 7.34 -13.41 7.40
C ILE A 65 6.61 -14.76 7.19
N THR A 66 7.36 -15.85 7.09
CA THR A 66 6.79 -17.20 6.97
C THR A 66 6.04 -17.64 8.22
N GLU A 67 6.60 -17.34 9.41
CA GLU A 67 5.98 -17.63 10.71
C GLU A 67 4.75 -16.73 10.90
N LEU A 68 4.85 -15.45 10.56
CA LEU A 68 3.74 -14.50 10.62
C LEU A 68 2.56 -14.93 9.75
N LEU A 69 2.81 -15.38 8.53
CA LEU A 69 1.75 -15.86 7.64
C LEU A 69 1.00 -17.07 8.21
N LEU A 70 1.74 -18.01 8.81
CA LEU A 70 1.15 -19.19 9.45
C LEU A 70 0.32 -18.80 10.67
N GLU A 71 0.86 -17.96 11.53
CA GLU A 71 0.20 -17.51 12.75
C GLU A 71 -1.08 -16.73 12.46
N VAL A 72 -1.03 -15.80 11.50
CA VAL A 72 -2.21 -15.04 11.05
C VAL A 72 -3.25 -15.97 10.42
N ASP A 73 -2.81 -16.98 9.66
CA ASP A 73 -3.75 -17.95 9.10
C ASP A 73 -4.37 -18.86 10.19
N GLU A 74 -3.64 -19.20 11.23
CA GLU A 74 -4.19 -19.93 12.40
C GLU A 74 -5.26 -19.11 13.13
N TRP A 75 -5.09 -17.79 13.21
CA TRP A 75 -6.07 -16.90 13.86
C TRP A 75 -7.31 -16.64 13.00
N THR A 76 -7.13 -16.51 11.70
CA THR A 76 -8.18 -15.99 10.80
C THR A 76 -8.74 -17.02 9.83
N GLY A 77 -7.96 -18.03 9.48
CA GLY A 77 -8.31 -19.00 8.45
C GLY A 77 -8.37 -18.40 7.03
N PHE A 78 -7.68 -17.27 6.77
CA PHE A 78 -7.76 -16.58 5.49
C PHE A 78 -7.37 -17.46 4.29
N SER A 79 -6.50 -18.44 4.49
CA SER A 79 -6.09 -19.37 3.44
C SER A 79 -7.24 -20.22 2.89
N ASN A 80 -8.31 -20.40 3.65
CA ASN A 80 -9.49 -21.16 3.23
C ASN A 80 -10.28 -20.45 2.11
N GLN A 81 -10.03 -19.16 1.88
CA GLN A 81 -10.64 -18.42 0.78
C GLN A 81 -10.03 -18.75 -0.59
N PHE A 82 -8.84 -19.36 -0.60
CA PHE A 82 -8.21 -19.81 -1.84
C PHE A 82 -8.75 -21.17 -2.23
N THR A 83 -9.84 -21.16 -2.99
CA THR A 83 -10.54 -22.35 -3.45
C THR A 83 -10.21 -22.68 -4.90
N HIS A 84 -10.28 -23.97 -5.22
CA HIS A 84 -10.03 -24.47 -6.57
C HIS A 84 -11.09 -23.97 -7.56
N LEU A 85 -10.64 -23.42 -8.70
CA LEU A 85 -11.48 -22.74 -9.69
C LEU A 85 -12.70 -23.56 -10.19
N LYS A 86 -12.63 -24.89 -10.17
CA LYS A 86 -13.71 -25.76 -10.68
C LYS A 86 -14.49 -26.50 -9.59
N THR A 87 -13.85 -26.80 -8.45
CA THR A 87 -14.46 -27.65 -7.43
C THR A 87 -14.80 -26.92 -6.16
N ASP A 88 -14.37 -25.67 -6.03
CA ASP A 88 -14.47 -24.83 -4.81
C ASP A 88 -13.87 -25.47 -3.55
N GLU A 89 -13.10 -26.54 -3.71
CA GLU A 89 -12.39 -27.16 -2.60
C GLU A 89 -11.18 -26.31 -2.17
N THR A 90 -10.93 -26.22 -0.88
CA THR A 90 -9.74 -25.56 -0.32
C THR A 90 -8.46 -26.33 -0.68
N ALA A 91 -7.33 -25.63 -0.69
CA ALA A 91 -6.04 -26.25 -0.96
C ALA A 91 -5.68 -27.25 0.14
N LYS A 92 -5.34 -28.50 -0.27
CA LYS A 92 -4.98 -29.58 0.67
C LYS A 92 -3.64 -29.35 1.36
N ASP A 93 -2.71 -28.70 0.65
CA ASP A 93 -1.39 -28.36 1.18
C ASP A 93 -1.34 -26.85 1.45
N LYS A 94 -1.64 -26.49 2.70
CA LYS A 94 -1.63 -25.11 3.19
C LYS A 94 -0.24 -24.48 3.09
N TYR A 95 0.82 -25.21 3.39
CA TYR A 95 2.19 -24.68 3.34
C TYR A 95 2.60 -24.35 1.90
N LEU A 96 2.23 -25.19 0.96
CA LEU A 96 2.48 -24.94 -0.46
C LEU A 96 1.68 -23.72 -0.95
N LEU A 97 0.43 -23.55 -0.50
CA LEU A 97 -0.39 -22.38 -0.80
C LEU A 97 0.26 -21.09 -0.27
N LEU A 98 0.63 -21.07 1.01
CA LEU A 98 1.25 -19.90 1.64
C LEU A 98 2.62 -19.58 1.01
N ALA A 99 3.40 -20.60 0.62
CA ALA A 99 4.64 -20.41 -0.13
C ALA A 99 4.38 -19.78 -1.51
N THR A 100 3.29 -20.17 -2.17
CA THR A 100 2.91 -19.58 -3.48
C THR A 100 2.50 -18.11 -3.30
N ILE A 101 1.66 -17.80 -2.32
CA ILE A 101 1.25 -16.43 -1.99
C ILE A 101 2.47 -15.57 -1.64
N LEU A 102 3.40 -16.10 -0.83
CA LEU A 102 4.62 -15.40 -0.47
C LEU A 102 5.51 -15.14 -1.68
N SER A 103 5.62 -16.13 -2.59
CA SER A 103 6.39 -15.99 -3.84
C SER A 103 5.90 -14.81 -4.68
N ASP A 104 4.59 -14.63 -4.75
CA ASP A 104 3.96 -13.50 -5.44
C ASP A 104 4.19 -12.19 -4.67
N GLY A 105 3.90 -12.19 -3.37
CA GLY A 105 3.95 -10.99 -2.53
C GLY A 105 5.33 -10.35 -2.44
N ILE A 106 6.40 -11.14 -2.46
CA ILE A 106 7.79 -10.64 -2.47
C ILE A 106 8.42 -10.57 -3.87
N ASN A 107 7.63 -10.87 -4.91
CA ASN A 107 8.09 -10.91 -6.30
C ASN A 107 9.35 -11.78 -6.52
N LEU A 108 9.43 -12.91 -5.81
CA LEU A 108 10.56 -13.84 -5.89
C LEU A 108 10.48 -14.71 -7.14
N GLY A 109 9.27 -15.08 -7.53
CA GLY A 109 8.99 -16.04 -8.62
C GLY A 109 9.11 -17.49 -8.17
N HIS A 110 8.41 -18.38 -8.90
CA HIS A 110 8.27 -19.79 -8.51
C HIS A 110 9.59 -20.57 -8.56
N SER A 111 10.46 -20.28 -9.52
CA SER A 111 11.73 -20.98 -9.65
C SER A 111 12.62 -20.79 -8.41
N LYS A 112 12.81 -19.53 -7.99
CA LYS A 112 13.60 -19.22 -6.80
C LYS A 112 12.92 -19.64 -5.50
N MET A 113 11.58 -19.61 -5.45
CA MET A 113 10.86 -20.12 -4.29
C MET A 113 11.05 -21.63 -4.15
N ALA A 114 10.98 -22.38 -5.25
CA ALA A 114 11.24 -23.83 -5.24
C ALA A 114 12.67 -24.18 -4.81
N GLU A 115 13.65 -23.40 -5.23
CA GLU A 115 15.04 -23.56 -4.79
C GLU A 115 15.21 -23.31 -3.27
N SER A 116 14.40 -22.40 -2.71
CA SER A 116 14.46 -22.00 -1.31
C SER A 116 13.67 -22.91 -0.36
N CYS A 117 12.75 -23.74 -0.89
CA CYS A 117 11.83 -24.55 -0.10
C CYS A 117 12.05 -26.05 -0.38
N PRO A 118 12.64 -26.82 0.54
CA PRO A 118 12.85 -28.27 0.35
C PRO A 118 11.51 -29.01 0.09
N GLY A 119 11.49 -29.85 -0.94
CA GLY A 119 10.31 -30.65 -1.31
C GLY A 119 9.25 -29.92 -2.16
N VAL A 120 9.43 -28.64 -2.40
CA VAL A 120 8.61 -27.83 -3.31
C VAL A 120 9.22 -27.82 -4.70
N THR A 121 8.39 -27.92 -5.74
CA THR A 121 8.82 -27.80 -7.14
C THR A 121 8.11 -26.63 -7.80
N GLU A 122 8.77 -26.02 -8.78
CA GLU A 122 8.19 -24.93 -9.58
C GLU A 122 6.83 -25.31 -10.18
N SER A 123 6.73 -26.56 -10.70
CA SER A 123 5.46 -27.06 -11.29
C SER A 123 4.31 -27.12 -10.29
N LYS A 124 4.58 -27.48 -9.02
CA LYS A 124 3.56 -27.48 -7.96
C LYS A 124 3.09 -26.07 -7.64
N LEU A 125 4.01 -25.11 -7.52
CA LEU A 125 3.68 -23.70 -7.29
C LEU A 125 2.87 -23.11 -8.44
N ALA A 126 3.32 -23.32 -9.68
CA ALA A 126 2.62 -22.87 -10.89
C ALA A 126 1.20 -23.48 -11.02
N TRP A 127 1.05 -24.77 -10.69
CA TRP A 127 -0.24 -25.43 -10.67
C TRP A 127 -1.16 -24.81 -9.62
N LEU A 128 -0.67 -24.59 -8.42
CA LEU A 128 -1.45 -23.99 -7.32
C LEU A 128 -1.87 -22.57 -7.66
N GLN A 129 -0.97 -21.76 -8.21
CA GLN A 129 -1.27 -20.42 -8.67
C GLN A 129 -2.37 -20.45 -9.74
N ALA A 130 -2.27 -21.30 -10.73
CA ALA A 130 -3.24 -21.36 -11.84
C ALA A 130 -4.65 -21.77 -11.40
N TRP A 131 -4.78 -22.58 -10.35
CA TRP A 131 -6.07 -23.15 -9.94
C TRP A 131 -6.69 -22.52 -8.69
N TYR A 132 -5.91 -21.92 -7.80
CA TYR A 132 -6.39 -21.42 -6.51
C TYR A 132 -6.22 -19.91 -6.35
N ILE A 133 -5.24 -19.29 -7.02
CA ILE A 133 -4.91 -17.88 -6.82
C ILE A 133 -5.49 -17.07 -7.98
N ARG A 134 -6.38 -16.15 -7.65
CA ARG A 134 -7.04 -15.21 -8.56
C ARG A 134 -7.53 -14.00 -7.79
N ASP A 135 -7.92 -12.94 -8.49
CA ASP A 135 -8.32 -11.67 -7.88
C ASP A 135 -9.47 -11.85 -6.85
N GLU A 136 -10.45 -12.69 -7.16
CA GLU A 136 -11.59 -12.96 -6.28
C GLU A 136 -11.16 -13.66 -4.99
N THR A 137 -10.25 -14.64 -5.05
CA THR A 137 -9.76 -15.33 -3.84
C THR A 137 -8.88 -14.44 -2.99
N TYR A 138 -8.10 -13.53 -3.60
CA TYR A 138 -7.40 -12.49 -2.86
C TYR A 138 -8.37 -11.51 -2.20
N ALA A 139 -9.41 -11.06 -2.90
CA ALA A 139 -10.41 -10.16 -2.34
C ALA A 139 -11.12 -10.78 -1.13
N SER A 140 -11.57 -12.03 -1.25
CA SER A 140 -12.21 -12.75 -0.14
C SER A 140 -11.26 -12.96 1.04
N ALA A 141 -10.01 -13.34 0.80
CA ALA A 141 -9.00 -13.48 1.85
C ALA A 141 -8.72 -12.13 2.54
N LEU A 142 -8.63 -11.04 1.77
CA LEU A 142 -8.47 -9.70 2.30
C LEU A 142 -9.66 -9.29 3.17
N GLY A 143 -10.90 -9.63 2.77
CA GLY A 143 -12.11 -9.42 3.56
C GLY A 143 -12.03 -10.11 4.91
N VAL A 144 -11.58 -11.37 4.97
CA VAL A 144 -11.37 -12.11 6.23
C VAL A 144 -10.36 -11.40 7.14
N LEU A 145 -9.23 -10.97 6.59
CA LEU A 145 -8.20 -10.25 7.35
C LEU A 145 -8.71 -8.90 7.85
N THR A 146 -9.45 -8.17 7.03
CA THR A 146 -10.05 -6.89 7.39
C THR A 146 -11.07 -7.05 8.52
N ASN A 147 -11.90 -8.09 8.47
CA ASN A 147 -12.88 -8.38 9.52
C ASN A 147 -12.21 -8.78 10.83
N ALA A 148 -11.12 -9.54 10.77
CA ALA A 148 -10.32 -9.84 11.95
C ALA A 148 -9.69 -8.58 12.57
N GLN A 149 -9.20 -7.66 11.74
CA GLN A 149 -8.68 -6.36 12.19
C GLN A 149 -9.79 -5.50 12.79
N LEU A 150 -10.96 -5.45 12.16
CA LEU A 150 -12.13 -4.67 12.64
C LEU A 150 -12.55 -5.07 14.05
N THR A 151 -12.44 -6.35 14.40
CA THR A 151 -12.81 -6.89 15.71
C THR A 151 -11.67 -6.90 16.73
N ASN A 152 -10.48 -6.44 16.36
CA ASN A 152 -9.31 -6.44 17.23
C ASN A 152 -9.34 -5.22 18.16
N ASP A 153 -9.37 -5.44 19.47
CA ASP A 153 -9.40 -4.37 20.47
C ASP A 153 -8.26 -3.36 20.34
N PHE A 154 -7.06 -3.82 19.96
CA PHE A 154 -5.92 -2.94 19.76
C PHE A 154 -6.10 -2.02 18.56
N ALA A 155 -6.76 -2.49 17.50
CA ALA A 155 -7.03 -1.70 16.30
C ALA A 155 -7.96 -0.51 16.57
N HIS A 156 -8.85 -0.62 17.55
CA HIS A 156 -9.74 0.48 17.97
C HIS A 156 -9.01 1.73 18.52
N ASN A 157 -7.71 1.64 18.82
CA ASN A 157 -6.92 2.81 19.18
C ASN A 157 -6.70 3.78 17.99
N TRP A 158 -6.88 3.34 16.76
CA TRP A 158 -6.72 4.15 15.54
C TRP A 158 -8.05 4.61 14.94
N GLY A 159 -9.09 3.80 15.07
CA GLY A 159 -10.41 4.09 14.51
C GLY A 159 -11.39 2.97 14.77
N ASP A 160 -12.63 3.18 14.36
CA ASP A 160 -13.73 2.22 14.52
C ASP A 160 -14.18 1.56 13.21
N GLY A 161 -13.46 1.82 12.11
CA GLY A 161 -13.76 1.27 10.79
C GLY A 161 -14.77 2.07 9.98
N THR A 162 -15.22 3.24 10.47
CA THR A 162 -16.21 4.09 9.77
C THR A 162 -15.56 5.06 8.78
N THR A 163 -14.27 5.32 8.94
CA THR A 163 -13.52 6.23 8.07
C THR A 163 -12.53 5.47 7.20
N SER A 164 -12.37 5.91 5.97
CA SER A 164 -11.41 5.30 5.04
C SER A 164 -10.76 6.32 4.11
N SER A 165 -9.69 5.90 3.46
CA SER A 165 -9.03 6.65 2.42
C SER A 165 -8.64 5.75 1.26
N SER A 166 -8.43 6.33 0.08
CA SER A 166 -7.90 5.59 -1.06
C SER A 166 -6.87 6.38 -1.84
N ASP A 167 -5.88 5.66 -2.35
CA ASP A 167 -4.80 6.24 -3.15
C ASP A 167 -4.27 5.22 -4.16
N GLY A 168 -3.66 5.74 -5.21
CA GLY A 168 -3.05 4.97 -6.28
C GLY A 168 -1.54 4.92 -6.21
N GLN A 169 -0.97 3.74 -6.04
CA GLN A 169 0.46 3.53 -6.10
C GLN A 169 0.89 3.01 -7.46
N ARG A 170 1.80 3.75 -8.12
CA ARG A 170 2.34 3.35 -9.42
C ARG A 170 3.54 2.43 -9.27
N PHE A 171 3.52 1.36 -10.06
CA PHE A 171 4.65 0.45 -10.23
C PHE A 171 5.13 0.47 -11.68
N LYS A 172 6.44 0.54 -11.89
CA LYS A 172 7.03 0.36 -13.21
C LYS A 172 6.83 -1.10 -13.64
N ALA A 173 6.36 -1.32 -14.83
CA ALA A 173 6.19 -2.65 -15.39
C ALA A 173 7.00 -2.80 -16.66
N GLY A 174 7.93 -3.74 -16.66
CA GLY A 174 8.64 -4.15 -17.87
C GLY A 174 7.87 -5.25 -18.60
N GLY A 175 7.66 -5.09 -19.90
CA GLY A 175 7.09 -6.12 -20.75
C GLY A 175 5.57 -6.11 -20.89
N ARG A 176 5.06 -7.14 -21.58
CA ARG A 176 3.63 -7.35 -21.86
C ARG A 176 3.00 -8.01 -20.65
N ALA A 177 2.23 -7.27 -19.89
CA ALA A 177 1.44 -7.82 -18.81
C ALA A 177 0.01 -7.28 -18.88
N GLN A 178 -0.93 -7.99 -18.27
CA GLN A 178 -2.32 -7.56 -18.14
C GLN A 178 -2.39 -6.16 -17.54
N SER A 179 -3.23 -5.29 -18.07
CA SER A 179 -3.38 -3.90 -17.63
C SER A 179 -2.13 -3.01 -17.75
N THR A 180 -1.14 -3.41 -18.57
CA THR A 180 -0.04 -2.51 -18.92
C THR A 180 -0.60 -1.38 -19.78
N GLY A 181 -0.70 -0.20 -19.19
CA GLY A 181 -1.38 0.90 -19.80
C GLY A 181 -0.47 1.85 -20.53
N HIS A 182 -1.12 2.84 -21.13
CA HIS A 182 -0.47 3.96 -21.78
C HIS A 182 0.35 4.77 -20.80
N ILE A 183 1.37 5.43 -21.33
CA ILE A 183 2.23 6.36 -20.61
C ILE A 183 1.36 7.49 -20.03
N ASN A 184 1.45 7.73 -18.75
CA ASN A 184 0.83 8.87 -18.11
C ASN A 184 1.89 9.95 -17.88
N PRO A 185 1.80 11.14 -18.51
CA PRO A 185 2.78 12.21 -18.34
C PRO A 185 3.00 12.66 -16.89
N LYS A 186 1.98 12.52 -16.02
CA LYS A 186 2.07 12.83 -14.59
C LYS A 186 3.12 11.95 -13.88
N TYR A 187 3.28 10.71 -14.33
CA TYR A 187 4.15 9.72 -13.68
C TYR A 187 5.42 9.36 -14.47
N GLY A 188 5.64 9.98 -15.63
CA GLY A 188 6.81 9.78 -16.50
C GLY A 188 6.50 8.98 -17.77
N SER A 189 7.52 8.77 -18.61
CA SER A 189 7.40 8.18 -19.94
C SER A 189 7.49 6.66 -19.99
N GLU A 190 7.69 6.00 -18.85
CA GLU A 190 7.83 4.54 -18.80
C GLU A 190 6.49 3.84 -18.57
N PRO A 191 6.24 2.69 -19.21
CA PRO A 191 5.04 1.92 -18.97
C PRO A 191 4.98 1.46 -17.51
N GLY A 192 3.77 1.41 -16.97
CA GLY A 192 3.55 1.08 -15.57
C GLY A 192 2.14 0.56 -15.33
N ARG A 193 1.89 0.21 -14.08
CA ARG A 193 0.59 -0.18 -13.55
C ARG A 193 0.30 0.66 -12.33
N LEU A 194 -0.96 0.87 -12.07
CA LEU A 194 -1.42 1.54 -10.89
C LEU A 194 -2.20 0.55 -10.03
N VAL A 195 -1.83 0.40 -8.78
CA VAL A 195 -2.61 -0.34 -7.79
C VAL A 195 -3.36 0.67 -6.96
N TYR A 196 -4.68 0.69 -7.12
CA TYR A 196 -5.56 1.58 -6.36
C TYR A 196 -6.05 0.84 -5.12
N THR A 197 -5.75 1.37 -3.94
CA THR A 197 -5.99 0.69 -2.67
C THR A 197 -6.87 1.55 -1.76
N HIS A 198 -7.88 0.94 -1.15
CA HIS A 198 -8.70 1.53 -0.10
C HIS A 198 -8.24 1.01 1.25
N VAL A 199 -8.05 1.91 2.21
CA VAL A 199 -7.55 1.60 3.56
C VAL A 199 -8.47 2.20 4.60
N SER A 200 -8.85 1.43 5.62
CA SER A 200 -9.64 1.92 6.76
C SER A 200 -8.78 2.73 7.73
N ASP A 201 -9.42 3.46 8.63
CA ASP A 201 -8.79 4.19 9.74
C ASP A 201 -8.01 3.28 10.71
N GLN A 202 -8.29 1.98 10.69
CA GLN A 202 -7.55 0.95 11.42
C GLN A 202 -6.30 0.43 10.66
N TYR A 203 -5.88 1.14 9.61
CA TYR A 203 -4.76 0.74 8.72
C TYR A 203 -4.94 -0.60 8.01
N SER A 204 -6.19 -1.07 7.86
CA SER A 204 -6.49 -2.28 7.11
C SER A 204 -6.82 -1.95 5.66
N PRO A 205 -6.03 -2.41 4.68
CA PRO A 205 -6.46 -2.42 3.29
C PRO A 205 -7.68 -3.33 3.17
N PHE A 206 -8.78 -2.84 2.59
CA PHE A 206 -10.00 -3.63 2.44
C PHE A 206 -10.41 -3.84 0.98
N HIS A 207 -9.85 -3.07 0.06
CA HIS A 207 -10.03 -3.26 -1.37
C HIS A 207 -8.77 -2.82 -2.11
N SER A 208 -8.37 -3.59 -3.13
CA SER A 208 -7.24 -3.26 -3.98
C SER A 208 -7.56 -3.66 -5.42
N LYS A 209 -7.28 -2.78 -6.36
CA LYS A 209 -7.56 -3.00 -7.78
C LYS A 209 -6.42 -2.56 -8.67
N LEU A 210 -6.05 -3.41 -9.60
CA LEU A 210 -5.08 -3.07 -10.64
C LEU A 210 -5.78 -2.27 -11.73
N ILE A 211 -5.35 -1.03 -11.94
CA ILE A 211 -5.92 -0.12 -12.94
C ILE A 211 -4.88 0.34 -13.96
N ASN A 212 -5.37 0.77 -15.11
CA ASN A 212 -4.51 1.31 -16.16
C ASN A 212 -4.02 2.71 -15.76
N VAL A 213 -2.71 2.96 -15.88
CA VAL A 213 -2.09 4.27 -15.55
C VAL A 213 -2.65 5.46 -16.34
N GLY A 214 -3.29 5.22 -17.47
CA GLY A 214 -3.92 6.29 -18.29
C GLY A 214 -5.32 6.69 -17.82
N ILE A 215 -5.92 5.97 -16.87
CA ILE A 215 -7.26 6.25 -16.37
C ILE A 215 -7.17 7.01 -15.04
N ARG A 216 -8.07 7.96 -14.83
CA ARG A 216 -8.14 8.70 -13.57
C ARG A 216 -8.60 7.78 -12.43
N GLU A 217 -7.89 7.80 -11.33
CA GLU A 217 -8.16 7.00 -10.13
C GLU A 217 -9.53 7.27 -9.53
N SER A 218 -10.00 8.52 -9.59
CA SER A 218 -11.30 8.95 -9.07
C SER A 218 -12.50 8.13 -9.59
N THR A 219 -12.37 7.49 -10.76
CA THR A 219 -13.43 6.63 -11.30
C THR A 219 -13.59 5.31 -10.54
N TYR A 220 -12.58 4.93 -9.75
CA TYR A 220 -12.56 3.67 -8.99
C TYR A 220 -12.84 3.83 -7.50
N VAL A 221 -13.07 5.07 -7.03
CA VAL A 221 -13.39 5.34 -5.62
C VAL A 221 -14.62 4.57 -5.17
N LEU A 222 -15.72 4.71 -5.92
CA LEU A 222 -16.97 4.02 -5.60
C LEU A 222 -16.90 2.50 -5.78
N ASP A 223 -16.06 2.02 -6.69
CA ASP A 223 -15.86 0.59 -6.91
C ASP A 223 -15.39 -0.11 -5.61
N GLY A 224 -14.36 0.43 -4.97
CA GLY A 224 -13.85 -0.11 -3.73
C GLY A 224 -14.77 0.08 -2.52
N LEU A 225 -15.60 1.12 -2.52
CA LEU A 225 -16.57 1.33 -1.44
C LEU A 225 -17.82 0.42 -1.56
N LEU A 226 -18.17 0.00 -2.77
CA LEU A 226 -19.37 -0.79 -3.04
C LEU A 226 -19.10 -2.30 -3.16
N TYR A 227 -17.88 -2.69 -3.54
CA TYR A 227 -17.56 -4.08 -3.92
C TYR A 227 -16.39 -4.66 -3.13
N HIS A 228 -16.26 -4.31 -1.84
CA HIS A 228 -15.33 -4.97 -0.94
C HIS A 228 -15.98 -6.15 -0.21
N GLU A 229 -15.18 -7.14 0.16
CA GLU A 229 -15.64 -8.39 0.79
C GLU A 229 -15.64 -8.34 2.33
N SER A 230 -15.43 -7.15 2.92
CA SER A 230 -15.38 -6.97 4.37
C SER A 230 -16.68 -6.44 4.95
N ASP A 231 -16.86 -6.57 6.28
CA ASP A 231 -18.00 -6.10 7.04
C ASP A 231 -17.92 -4.60 7.42
N LEU A 232 -16.90 -3.89 6.91
CA LEU A 232 -16.74 -2.45 7.16
C LEU A 232 -17.97 -1.67 6.70
N LYS A 233 -18.37 -0.72 7.53
CA LYS A 233 -19.45 0.25 7.23
C LYS A 233 -18.84 1.63 7.13
N VAL A 234 -18.28 1.94 5.97
CA VAL A 234 -17.62 3.22 5.73
C VAL A 234 -18.69 4.32 5.61
N GLU A 235 -18.58 5.34 6.46
CA GLU A 235 -19.43 6.52 6.48
C GLU A 235 -18.72 7.74 5.86
N GLU A 236 -17.40 7.83 6.02
CA GLU A 236 -16.57 8.91 5.48
C GLU A 236 -15.40 8.35 4.66
N HIS A 237 -15.18 8.96 3.50
CA HIS A 237 -14.09 8.54 2.62
C HIS A 237 -13.30 9.73 2.11
N TYR A 238 -11.98 9.63 2.15
CA TYR A 238 -11.03 10.66 1.76
C TYR A 238 -10.18 10.22 0.58
N THR A 239 -10.05 11.10 -0.40
CA THR A 239 -9.17 10.92 -1.56
C THR A 239 -8.35 12.17 -1.77
N ASP A 240 -7.25 12.04 -2.51
CA ASP A 240 -6.52 13.21 -2.99
C ASP A 240 -7.40 14.05 -3.91
N THR A 241 -7.32 15.37 -3.73
CA THR A 241 -7.94 16.31 -4.68
C THR A 241 -7.15 16.28 -5.98
N ALA A 242 -7.79 15.83 -7.04
CA ALA A 242 -7.24 15.83 -8.39
C ALA A 242 -7.18 17.26 -8.99
#